data_de963f8b930338bc93d86e0d0e44bde9
#
_entry.id   de963f8b930338bc93d86e0d0e44bde9
#
_cell.length_a   1.000
_cell.length_b   1.000
_cell.length_c   1.000
_cell.angle_alpha   90.00
_cell.angle_beta   90.00
_cell.angle_gamma   90.00
#
_symmetry.space_group_name_H-M   'P 1'
#
loop_
_entity.id
_entity.type
_entity.pdbx_description
1 polymer ?
#
loop_
_entity_poly.entity_id
_entity_poly.type
_entity_poly.pdbx_seq_one_letter_code
_entity_poly.pdbx_strand_id
1 'polypeptide(L)'
;LDNIKAQIIKHYQRISDREAYVTAEMVRNAYQGIGCEYETILGAFDKENAKFLKRVGKDRCMGSYRVMVRSRNYVAAFIKSFYKRNDMSMLELIPDFIKEFSVFLTTEQGLKNATVWLACMWVKTIVSRAHYNGLIPRNPFAQFRITPNVKEREYLTEGEIRQLIEHEFTDATLAFTRDLFVFACFTALSFADIRELTTDDIMDVNGEKWIISKRHKTGVPFQVKLL
;
A
#
# COMPACT_ATOMS: atom_id res chain seq x y z
N LEU A 1 23.70 -40.23 -4.82
CA LEU A 1 22.55 -40.72 -5.61
C LEU A 1 21.22 -40.52 -4.88
N ASP A 2 21.15 -40.76 -3.56
CA ASP A 2 19.89 -40.67 -2.79
C ASP A 2 19.35 -39.25 -2.67
N ASN A 3 20.21 -38.24 -2.60
CA ASN A 3 19.80 -36.84 -2.58
C ASN A 3 19.17 -36.40 -3.92
N ILE A 4 19.68 -36.89 -5.04
CA ILE A 4 19.15 -36.64 -6.38
C ILE A 4 17.77 -37.30 -6.53
N LYS A 5 17.62 -38.56 -6.09
CA LYS A 5 16.34 -39.27 -6.09
C LYS A 5 15.29 -38.55 -5.26
N ALA A 6 15.64 -38.10 -4.04
CA ALA A 6 14.74 -37.36 -3.16
C ALA A 6 14.26 -36.04 -3.80
N GLN A 7 15.16 -35.34 -4.49
CA GLN A 7 14.78 -34.08 -5.20
C GLN A 7 13.87 -34.38 -6.40
N ILE A 8 14.15 -35.41 -7.19
CA ILE A 8 13.30 -35.83 -8.32
C ILE A 8 11.90 -36.22 -7.84
N ILE A 9 11.79 -37.00 -6.76
CA ILE A 9 10.48 -37.38 -6.17
C ILE A 9 9.73 -36.15 -5.69
N LYS A 10 10.41 -35.22 -5.04
CA LYS A 10 9.80 -33.97 -4.58
C LYS A 10 9.27 -33.13 -5.74
N HIS A 11 10.01 -33.02 -6.85
CA HIS A 11 9.54 -32.32 -8.05
C HIS A 11 8.37 -33.04 -8.71
N TYR A 12 8.40 -34.38 -8.79
CA TYR A 12 7.30 -35.18 -9.31
C TYR A 12 6.01 -34.95 -8.51
N GLN A 13 6.05 -35.07 -7.19
CA GLN A 13 4.89 -34.84 -6.32
C GLN A 13 4.35 -33.42 -6.51
N ARG A 14 5.22 -32.41 -6.53
CA ARG A 14 4.81 -31.02 -6.70
C ARG A 14 4.12 -30.74 -8.05
N ILE A 15 4.56 -31.42 -9.12
CA ILE A 15 3.93 -31.29 -10.44
C ILE A 15 2.61 -32.05 -10.45
N SER A 16 2.58 -33.26 -9.89
CA SER A 16 1.37 -34.11 -9.79
C SER A 16 0.24 -33.45 -9.01
N ASP A 17 0.57 -32.63 -7.99
CA ASP A 17 -0.41 -31.87 -7.20
C ASP A 17 -1.05 -30.70 -7.96
N ARG A 18 -0.49 -30.30 -9.10
CA ARG A 18 -0.89 -29.12 -9.86
C ARG A 18 -1.41 -29.40 -11.26
N GLU A 19 -0.85 -30.41 -11.89
CA GLU A 19 -1.11 -30.73 -13.29
C GLU A 19 -1.91 -32.04 -13.40
N ALA A 20 -2.77 -32.10 -14.38
CA ALA A 20 -3.59 -33.29 -14.64
C ALA A 20 -2.73 -34.53 -15.05
N TYR A 21 -1.51 -34.31 -15.50
CA TYR A 21 -0.56 -35.35 -15.85
C TYR A 21 0.90 -34.88 -15.62
N VAL A 22 1.82 -35.83 -15.43
CA VAL A 22 3.24 -35.55 -15.20
C VAL A 22 4.06 -36.29 -16.25
N THR A 23 4.91 -35.57 -16.97
CA THR A 23 5.88 -36.15 -17.91
C THR A 23 7.30 -36.17 -17.34
N ALA A 24 8.12 -37.09 -17.79
CA ALA A 24 9.53 -37.13 -17.40
C ALA A 24 10.29 -35.84 -17.77
N GLU A 25 9.86 -35.19 -18.85
CA GLU A 25 10.40 -33.89 -19.27
C GLU A 25 10.06 -32.76 -18.32
N MET A 26 8.85 -32.72 -17.81
CA MET A 26 8.41 -31.74 -16.80
C MET A 26 9.24 -31.89 -15.52
N VAL A 27 9.45 -33.12 -15.06
CA VAL A 27 10.27 -33.41 -13.87
C VAL A 27 11.73 -33.06 -14.09
N ARG A 28 12.30 -33.41 -15.25
CA ARG A 28 13.66 -33.03 -15.63
C ARG A 28 13.83 -31.51 -15.67
N ASN A 29 12.94 -30.83 -16.33
CA ASN A 29 12.98 -29.36 -16.44
C ASN A 29 12.85 -28.69 -15.07
N ALA A 30 11.97 -29.19 -14.22
CA ALA A 30 11.83 -28.71 -12.83
C ALA A 30 13.10 -28.97 -12.00
N TYR A 31 13.72 -30.12 -12.17
CA TYR A 31 14.97 -30.45 -11.49
C TYR A 31 16.17 -29.59 -11.99
N GLN A 32 16.22 -29.30 -13.29
CA GLN A 32 17.25 -28.46 -13.90
C GLN A 32 16.94 -26.95 -13.81
N GLY A 33 15.79 -26.58 -13.27
CA GLY A 33 15.34 -25.17 -13.25
C GLY A 33 14.96 -24.63 -14.64
N ILE A 34 14.79 -25.49 -15.65
CA ILE A 34 14.44 -25.11 -17.01
C ILE A 34 12.92 -24.92 -17.09
N GLY A 35 12.47 -23.72 -17.49
CA GLY A 35 11.05 -23.43 -17.68
C GLY A 35 10.24 -23.22 -16.38
N CYS A 36 10.84 -23.41 -15.21
CA CYS A 36 10.27 -22.91 -13.96
C CYS A 36 10.59 -21.42 -13.85
N GLU A 37 9.71 -20.57 -14.33
CA GLU A 37 9.68 -19.20 -13.85
C GLU A 37 9.31 -19.26 -12.36
N TYR A 38 10.31 -19.41 -11.51
CA TYR A 38 10.12 -19.22 -10.09
C TYR A 38 9.67 -17.78 -9.90
N GLU A 39 8.45 -17.61 -9.43
CA GLU A 39 7.96 -16.28 -9.10
C GLU A 39 8.92 -15.64 -8.11
N THR A 40 9.54 -14.55 -8.51
CA THR A 40 10.39 -13.74 -7.65
C THR A 40 9.53 -12.71 -6.92
N ILE A 41 10.01 -12.24 -5.77
CA ILE A 41 9.26 -11.26 -4.99
C ILE A 41 9.09 -9.93 -5.75
N LEU A 42 10.14 -9.45 -6.44
CA LEU A 42 10.04 -8.21 -7.21
C LEU A 42 9.21 -8.41 -8.47
N GLY A 43 9.34 -9.56 -9.15
CA GLY A 43 8.51 -9.92 -10.30
C GLY A 43 7.02 -9.94 -9.96
N ALA A 44 6.65 -10.49 -8.79
CA ALA A 44 5.27 -10.49 -8.32
C ALA A 44 4.77 -9.08 -7.98
N PHE A 45 5.61 -8.24 -7.36
CA PHE A 45 5.29 -6.82 -7.17
C PHE A 45 5.04 -6.12 -8.51
N ASP A 46 5.89 -6.35 -9.51
CA ASP A 46 5.78 -5.69 -10.81
C ASP A 46 4.50 -6.12 -11.55
N LYS A 47 4.14 -7.42 -11.49
CA LYS A 47 2.86 -7.92 -12.02
C LYS A 47 1.65 -7.27 -11.34
N GLU A 48 1.68 -7.17 -10.00
CA GLU A 48 0.58 -6.53 -9.26
C GLU A 48 0.55 -5.01 -9.46
N ASN A 49 1.69 -4.34 -9.55
CA ASN A 49 1.79 -2.92 -9.90
C ASN A 49 1.16 -2.64 -11.28
N ALA A 50 1.44 -3.48 -12.27
CA ALA A 50 0.86 -3.35 -13.61
C ALA A 50 -0.67 -3.54 -13.60
N LYS A 51 -1.19 -4.52 -12.84
CA LYS A 51 -2.63 -4.70 -12.65
C LYS A 51 -3.27 -3.51 -11.94
N PHE A 52 -2.62 -2.99 -10.91
CA PHE A 52 -3.11 -1.86 -10.14
C PHE A 52 -3.17 -0.59 -10.99
N LEU A 53 -2.14 -0.34 -11.82
CA LEU A 53 -2.08 0.83 -12.69
C LEU A 53 -3.25 0.88 -13.67
N LYS A 54 -3.69 -0.26 -14.21
CA LYS A 54 -4.86 -0.36 -15.12
C LYS A 54 -6.17 0.07 -14.45
N ARG A 55 -6.22 0.09 -13.11
CA ARG A 55 -7.39 0.46 -12.30
C ARG A 55 -7.34 1.90 -11.81
N VAL A 56 -6.20 2.59 -11.95
CA VAL A 56 -6.07 4.00 -11.58
C VAL A 56 -6.98 4.86 -12.44
N GLY A 57 -7.71 5.76 -11.79
CA GLY A 57 -8.74 6.59 -12.43
C GLY A 57 -10.10 5.90 -12.61
N LYS A 58 -10.22 4.61 -12.27
CA LYS A 58 -11.50 3.87 -12.24
C LYS A 58 -11.98 3.66 -10.80
N ASP A 59 -11.34 2.75 -10.09
CA ASP A 59 -11.65 2.38 -8.71
C ASP A 59 -10.43 2.48 -7.77
N ARG A 60 -9.30 2.99 -8.28
CA ARG A 60 -8.04 3.19 -7.54
C ARG A 60 -7.47 4.57 -7.81
N CYS A 61 -6.83 5.16 -6.80
CA CYS A 61 -6.15 6.44 -6.94
C CYS A 61 -4.65 6.28 -7.20
N MET A 62 -4.07 7.26 -7.90
CA MET A 62 -2.64 7.31 -8.19
C MET A 62 -1.78 7.33 -6.92
N GLY A 63 -2.27 7.95 -5.83
CA GLY A 63 -1.58 7.96 -4.54
C GLY A 63 -1.32 6.56 -4.00
N SER A 64 -2.32 5.67 -4.04
CA SER A 64 -2.17 4.26 -3.62
C SER A 64 -1.22 3.48 -4.53
N TYR A 65 -1.24 3.73 -5.83
CA TYR A 65 -0.28 3.14 -6.77
C TYR A 65 1.17 3.52 -6.43
N ARG A 66 1.43 4.81 -6.18
CA ARG A 66 2.77 5.30 -5.80
C ARG A 66 3.30 4.66 -4.51
N VAL A 67 2.42 4.41 -3.56
CA VAL A 67 2.78 3.71 -2.31
C VAL A 67 3.22 2.27 -2.59
N MET A 68 2.50 1.56 -3.45
CA MET A 68 2.82 0.19 -3.83
C MET A 68 4.15 0.09 -4.58
N VAL A 69 4.40 0.99 -5.54
CA VAL A 69 5.69 1.10 -6.25
C VAL A 69 6.83 1.41 -5.28
N ARG A 70 6.62 2.33 -4.33
CA ARG A 70 7.62 2.66 -3.32
C ARG A 70 7.93 1.46 -2.43
N SER A 71 6.92 0.70 -2.02
CA SER A 71 7.11 -0.53 -1.23
C SER A 71 7.95 -1.56 -1.99
N ARG A 72 7.70 -1.75 -3.27
CA ARG A 72 8.53 -2.59 -4.16
C ARG A 72 9.99 -2.13 -4.18
N ASN A 73 10.23 -0.82 -4.29
CA ASN A 73 11.59 -0.27 -4.32
C ASN A 73 12.32 -0.46 -2.99
N TYR A 74 11.62 -0.37 -1.86
CA TYR A 74 12.19 -0.70 -0.55
C TYR A 74 12.60 -2.17 -0.45
N VAL A 75 11.78 -3.09 -0.97
CA VAL A 75 12.15 -4.53 -1.01
C VAL A 75 13.37 -4.75 -1.89
N ALA A 76 13.46 -4.09 -3.06
CA ALA A 76 14.64 -4.19 -3.93
C ALA A 76 15.91 -3.66 -3.24
N ALA A 77 15.82 -2.51 -2.55
CA ALA A 77 16.93 -1.95 -1.79
C ALA A 77 17.38 -2.90 -0.65
N PHE A 78 16.43 -3.49 0.07
CA PHE A 78 16.71 -4.45 1.13
C PHE A 78 17.40 -5.70 0.60
N ILE A 79 16.87 -6.32 -0.46
CA ILE A 79 17.48 -7.51 -1.07
C ILE A 79 18.90 -7.21 -1.53
N LYS A 80 19.12 -6.05 -2.14
CA LYS A 80 20.44 -5.62 -2.61
C LYS A 80 21.39 -5.34 -1.44
N SER A 81 20.94 -4.67 -0.39
CA SER A 81 21.77 -4.35 0.79
C SER A 81 22.11 -5.58 1.60
N PHE A 82 21.11 -6.38 1.96
CA PHE A 82 21.24 -7.48 2.92
C PHE A 82 21.71 -8.79 2.27
N TYR A 83 21.10 -9.18 1.14
CA TYR A 83 21.39 -10.45 0.46
C TYR A 83 22.40 -10.32 -0.68
N LYS A 84 22.80 -9.11 -1.06
CA LYS A 84 23.71 -8.82 -2.19
C LYS A 84 23.22 -9.42 -3.53
N ARG A 85 21.91 -9.45 -3.71
CA ARG A 85 21.23 -9.97 -4.90
C ARG A 85 20.35 -8.89 -5.52
N ASN A 86 19.98 -9.08 -6.79
CA ASN A 86 19.06 -8.15 -7.49
C ASN A 86 17.60 -8.51 -7.25
N ASP A 87 17.29 -9.78 -6.98
CA ASP A 87 15.95 -10.30 -6.69
C ASP A 87 16.07 -11.63 -5.92
N MET A 88 14.95 -12.17 -5.43
CA MET A 88 14.89 -13.40 -4.64
C MET A 88 13.65 -14.22 -5.02
N SER A 89 13.80 -15.54 -5.12
CA SER A 89 12.67 -16.45 -5.31
C SER A 89 11.73 -16.40 -4.09
N MET A 90 10.44 -16.42 -4.32
CA MET A 90 9.46 -16.51 -3.24
C MET A 90 9.57 -17.80 -2.42
N LEU A 91 10.16 -18.86 -2.99
CA LEU A 91 10.40 -20.13 -2.29
C LEU A 91 11.53 -20.02 -1.25
N GLU A 92 12.42 -19.04 -1.39
CA GLU A 92 13.52 -18.78 -0.45
C GLU A 92 13.08 -17.90 0.74
N LEU A 93 11.86 -17.32 0.70
CA LEU A 93 11.39 -16.46 1.77
C LEU A 93 11.16 -17.23 3.07
N ILE A 94 11.81 -16.78 4.11
CA ILE A 94 11.69 -17.28 5.48
C ILE A 94 11.01 -16.25 6.38
N PRO A 95 10.45 -16.65 7.55
CA PRO A 95 9.78 -15.73 8.46
C PRO A 95 10.63 -14.52 8.89
N ASP A 96 11.93 -14.68 8.97
CA ASP A 96 12.83 -13.61 9.40
C ASP A 96 13.03 -12.52 8.33
N PHE A 97 12.81 -12.83 7.04
CA PHE A 97 12.90 -11.84 5.98
C PHE A 97 12.09 -10.57 6.28
N ILE A 98 10.83 -10.70 6.67
CA ILE A 98 9.96 -9.53 6.90
C ILE A 98 10.30 -8.79 8.20
N LYS A 99 10.88 -9.49 9.18
CA LYS A 99 11.38 -8.86 10.42
C LYS A 99 12.61 -8.01 10.11
N GLU A 100 13.62 -8.59 9.46
CA GLU A 100 14.83 -7.89 9.02
C GLU A 100 14.51 -6.75 8.06
N PHE A 101 13.55 -6.94 7.15
CA PHE A 101 13.04 -5.87 6.30
C PHE A 101 12.48 -4.71 7.11
N SER A 102 11.70 -4.97 8.16
CA SER A 102 11.16 -3.92 9.02
C SER A 102 12.24 -3.15 9.77
N VAL A 103 13.28 -3.85 10.25
CA VAL A 103 14.46 -3.26 10.90
C VAL A 103 15.22 -2.38 9.90
N PHE A 104 15.54 -2.91 8.72
CA PHE A 104 16.19 -2.17 7.62
C PHE A 104 15.48 -0.85 7.30
N LEU A 105 14.15 -0.90 7.18
CA LEU A 105 13.36 0.30 6.89
C LEU A 105 13.44 1.35 8.00
N THR A 106 13.53 0.91 9.24
CA THR A 106 13.62 1.80 10.39
C THR A 106 15.04 2.37 10.56
N THR A 107 16.06 1.52 10.48
CA THR A 107 17.44 1.87 10.82
C THR A 107 18.22 2.47 9.66
N GLU A 108 18.16 1.84 8.49
CA GLU A 108 18.94 2.30 7.33
C GLU A 108 18.17 3.31 6.45
N GLN A 109 16.83 3.17 6.36
CA GLN A 109 16.01 4.10 5.58
C GLN A 109 15.40 5.23 6.44
N GLY A 110 15.53 5.20 7.75
CA GLY A 110 15.04 6.22 8.68
C GLY A 110 13.52 6.44 8.63
N LEU A 111 12.74 5.41 8.25
CA LEU A 111 11.31 5.55 8.04
C LEU A 111 10.53 5.50 9.36
N LYS A 112 9.46 6.30 9.42
CA LYS A 112 8.53 6.27 10.55
C LYS A 112 7.70 4.98 10.55
N ASN A 113 7.31 4.52 11.73
CA ASN A 113 6.57 3.27 11.96
C ASN A 113 5.38 3.08 11.00
N ALA A 114 4.56 4.10 10.76
CA ALA A 114 3.41 3.99 9.86
C ALA A 114 3.80 3.68 8.40
N THR A 115 4.95 4.18 7.94
CA THR A 115 5.47 3.88 6.59
C THR A 115 6.05 2.47 6.54
N VAL A 116 6.78 2.06 7.59
CA VAL A 116 7.29 0.69 7.74
C VAL A 116 6.14 -0.32 7.75
N TRP A 117 5.11 -0.05 8.56
CA TRP A 117 3.89 -0.87 8.62
C TRP A 117 3.28 -1.05 7.23
N LEU A 118 3.10 0.05 6.50
CA LEU A 118 2.48 0.03 5.18
C LEU A 118 3.30 -0.77 4.16
N ALA A 119 4.63 -0.62 4.15
CA ALA A 119 5.52 -1.39 3.30
C ALA A 119 5.47 -2.89 3.63
N CYS A 120 5.52 -3.26 4.91
CA CYS A 120 5.40 -4.65 5.37
C CYS A 120 4.03 -5.25 5.00
N MET A 121 2.95 -4.47 5.09
CA MET A 121 1.61 -4.94 4.69
C MET A 121 1.51 -5.23 3.19
N TRP A 122 2.18 -4.43 2.33
CA TRP A 122 2.26 -4.75 0.91
C TRP A 122 3.04 -6.04 0.64
N VAL A 123 4.20 -6.23 1.30
CA VAL A 123 4.97 -7.49 1.21
C VAL A 123 4.12 -8.68 1.62
N LYS A 124 3.42 -8.60 2.76
CA LYS A 124 2.48 -9.65 3.20
C LYS A 124 1.40 -9.93 2.18
N THR A 125 0.83 -8.89 1.59
CA THR A 125 -0.24 -9.03 0.60
C THR A 125 0.25 -9.77 -0.65
N ILE A 126 1.42 -9.42 -1.16
CA ILE A 126 2.02 -10.08 -2.34
C ILE A 126 2.29 -11.55 -2.05
N VAL A 127 2.93 -11.85 -0.92
CA VAL A 127 3.28 -13.23 -0.54
C VAL A 127 2.05 -14.07 -0.20
N SER A 128 1.05 -13.48 0.45
CA SER A 128 -0.23 -14.16 0.71
C SER A 128 -0.96 -14.51 -0.59
N ARG A 129 -0.95 -13.63 -1.59
CA ARG A 129 -1.52 -13.93 -2.91
C ARG A 129 -0.76 -15.04 -3.63
N ALA A 130 0.58 -15.04 -3.56
CA ALA A 130 1.38 -16.11 -4.12
C ALA A 130 1.05 -17.47 -3.48
N HIS A 131 0.87 -17.51 -2.18
CA HIS A 131 0.43 -18.71 -1.47
C HIS A 131 -0.99 -19.13 -1.89
N TYR A 132 -1.94 -18.20 -1.89
CA TYR A 132 -3.33 -18.48 -2.28
C TYR A 132 -3.42 -19.02 -3.72
N ASN A 133 -2.59 -18.50 -4.63
CA ASN A 133 -2.51 -18.97 -6.02
C ASN A 133 -1.67 -20.25 -6.18
N GLY A 134 -1.21 -20.87 -5.11
CA GLY A 134 -0.44 -22.12 -5.13
C GLY A 134 0.99 -21.99 -5.64
N LEU A 135 1.54 -20.76 -5.79
CA LEU A 135 2.92 -20.51 -6.24
C LEU A 135 3.95 -20.88 -5.16
N ILE A 136 3.56 -20.79 -3.90
CA ILE A 136 4.37 -21.19 -2.74
C ILE A 136 3.57 -22.12 -1.83
N PRO A 137 4.19 -23.16 -1.24
CA PRO A 137 3.48 -24.18 -0.45
C PRO A 137 2.96 -23.66 0.89
N ARG A 138 3.58 -22.61 1.44
CA ARG A 138 3.22 -22.00 2.71
C ARG A 138 3.48 -20.50 2.69
N ASN A 139 2.72 -19.74 3.48
CA ASN A 139 2.96 -18.32 3.67
C ASN A 139 3.94 -18.12 4.85
N PRO A 140 5.20 -17.72 4.60
CA PRO A 140 6.19 -17.54 5.67
C PRO A 140 5.86 -16.38 6.61
N PHE A 141 5.01 -15.43 6.18
CA PHE A 141 4.67 -14.23 6.94
C PHE A 141 3.31 -14.30 7.63
N ALA A 142 2.69 -15.48 7.71
CA ALA A 142 1.38 -15.65 8.32
C ALA A 142 1.33 -15.17 9.79
N GLN A 143 2.39 -15.46 10.55
CA GLN A 143 2.52 -15.10 11.97
C GLN A 143 3.03 -13.68 12.22
N PHE A 144 3.57 -13.02 11.19
CA PHE A 144 4.11 -11.65 11.38
C PHE A 144 2.99 -10.66 11.70
N ARG A 145 3.18 -9.93 12.78
CA ARG A 145 2.29 -8.84 13.21
C ARG A 145 3.12 -7.57 13.39
N ILE A 146 2.62 -6.50 12.88
CA ILE A 146 3.12 -5.15 13.09
C ILE A 146 1.90 -4.23 13.19
N THR A 147 1.89 -3.35 14.15
CA THR A 147 0.83 -2.37 14.37
C THR A 147 1.34 -0.97 14.05
N PRO A 148 0.56 -0.15 13.34
CA PRO A 148 0.93 1.24 13.16
C PRO A 148 0.87 1.94 14.53
N ASN A 149 1.91 2.72 14.84
CA ASN A 149 1.87 3.59 16.01
C ASN A 149 1.00 4.80 15.67
N VAL A 150 -0.21 4.82 16.19
CA VAL A 150 -1.15 5.93 16.02
C VAL A 150 -0.82 6.96 17.09
N LYS A 151 -0.26 8.10 16.66
CA LYS A 151 -0.14 9.26 17.55
C LYS A 151 -1.50 9.92 17.69
N GLU A 152 -1.90 10.22 18.89
CA GLU A 152 -2.99 11.17 19.15
C GLU A 152 -2.63 12.48 18.48
N ARG A 153 -3.61 13.06 17.80
CA ARG A 153 -3.45 14.37 17.17
C ARG A 153 -4.06 15.41 18.08
N GLU A 154 -3.32 16.45 18.28
CA GLU A 154 -3.82 17.64 18.95
C GLU A 154 -4.89 18.32 18.07
N TYR A 155 -5.79 19.03 18.68
CA TYR A 155 -6.84 19.81 18.04
C TYR A 155 -6.85 21.23 18.62
N LEU A 156 -7.29 22.18 17.83
CA LEU A 156 -7.46 23.53 18.29
C LEU A 156 -8.75 23.66 19.13
N THR A 157 -8.63 24.35 20.23
CA THR A 157 -9.79 24.76 21.04
C THR A 157 -10.58 25.85 20.33
N GLU A 158 -11.82 26.06 20.73
CA GLU A 158 -12.66 27.15 20.20
C GLU A 158 -11.99 28.52 20.37
N GLY A 159 -11.34 28.75 21.52
CA GLY A 159 -10.60 29.97 21.79
C GLY A 159 -9.44 30.21 20.83
N GLU A 160 -8.69 29.18 20.50
CA GLU A 160 -7.60 29.26 19.53
C GLU A 160 -8.08 29.49 18.12
N ILE A 161 -9.21 28.88 17.72
CA ILE A 161 -9.83 29.14 16.42
C ILE A 161 -10.31 30.59 16.35
N ARG A 162 -10.89 31.12 17.42
CA ARG A 162 -11.33 32.52 17.50
C ARG A 162 -10.14 33.51 17.38
N GLN A 163 -9.04 33.24 18.10
CA GLN A 163 -7.83 34.03 17.97
C GLN A 163 -7.27 34.00 16.54
N LEU A 164 -7.32 32.85 15.87
CA LEU A 164 -6.89 32.72 14.49
C LEU A 164 -7.77 33.53 13.52
N ILE A 165 -9.08 33.59 13.74
CA ILE A 165 -10.04 34.39 12.96
C ILE A 165 -9.78 35.87 13.12
N GLU A 166 -9.56 36.33 14.37
CA GLU A 166 -9.36 37.73 14.72
C GLU A 166 -7.98 38.27 14.35
N HIS A 167 -7.01 37.37 14.10
CA HIS A 167 -5.64 37.76 13.77
C HIS A 167 -5.55 38.38 12.36
N GLU A 168 -5.00 39.60 12.29
CA GLU A 168 -4.74 40.29 11.02
C GLU A 168 -3.39 39.84 10.44
N PHE A 169 -3.43 39.18 9.27
CA PHE A 169 -2.24 38.81 8.52
C PHE A 169 -1.90 39.88 7.49
N THR A 170 -0.65 40.35 7.48
CA THR A 170 -0.16 41.30 6.46
C THR A 170 0.08 40.61 5.11
N ASP A 171 0.37 39.32 5.11
CA ASP A 171 0.52 38.49 3.90
C ASP A 171 -0.84 37.94 3.47
N ALA A 172 -1.26 38.32 2.26
CA ALA A 172 -2.52 37.86 1.68
C ALA A 172 -2.59 36.32 1.51
N THR A 173 -1.46 35.65 1.27
CA THR A 173 -1.42 34.19 1.14
C THR A 173 -1.69 33.52 2.49
N LEU A 174 -1.13 34.07 3.56
CA LEU A 174 -1.40 33.56 4.91
C LEU A 174 -2.84 33.85 5.34
N ALA A 175 -3.37 35.03 5.04
CA ALA A 175 -4.77 35.37 5.29
C ALA A 175 -5.72 34.38 4.59
N PHE A 176 -5.51 34.14 3.30
CA PHE A 176 -6.27 33.15 2.52
C PHE A 176 -6.15 31.72 3.08
N THR A 177 -4.93 31.31 3.47
CA THR A 177 -4.69 29.99 4.07
C THR A 177 -5.44 29.85 5.39
N ARG A 178 -5.45 30.88 6.24
CA ARG A 178 -6.25 30.94 7.46
C ARG A 178 -7.74 30.74 7.15
N ASP A 179 -8.28 31.47 6.17
CA ASP A 179 -9.70 31.40 5.82
C ASP A 179 -10.08 29.99 5.34
N LEU A 180 -9.25 29.35 4.52
CA LEU A 180 -9.44 27.95 4.11
C LEU A 180 -9.39 26.99 5.30
N PHE A 181 -8.47 27.21 6.22
CA PHE A 181 -8.34 26.37 7.41
C PHE A 181 -9.55 26.51 8.33
N VAL A 182 -10.00 27.73 8.60
CA VAL A 182 -11.18 28.01 9.40
C VAL A 182 -12.42 27.40 8.73
N PHE A 183 -12.57 27.57 7.43
CA PHE A 183 -13.63 26.94 6.66
C PHE A 183 -13.61 25.40 6.78
N ALA A 184 -12.43 24.79 6.73
CA ALA A 184 -12.27 23.35 6.95
C ALA A 184 -12.69 22.92 8.35
N CYS A 185 -12.40 23.72 9.38
CA CYS A 185 -12.79 23.44 10.77
C CYS A 185 -14.32 23.41 10.93
N PHE A 186 -15.03 24.38 10.35
CA PHE A 186 -16.49 24.47 10.46
C PHE A 186 -17.25 23.51 9.55
N THR A 187 -16.68 23.14 8.41
CA THR A 187 -17.35 22.26 7.44
C THR A 187 -16.95 20.79 7.57
N ALA A 188 -15.87 20.48 8.30
CA ALA A 188 -15.23 19.16 8.36
C ALA A 188 -14.84 18.61 6.97
N LEU A 189 -14.62 19.49 5.98
CA LEU A 189 -14.16 19.13 4.66
C LEU A 189 -12.65 18.96 4.64
N SER A 190 -12.16 17.96 3.89
CA SER A 190 -10.73 17.84 3.67
C SER A 190 -10.24 18.89 2.66
N PHE A 191 -8.94 19.19 2.69
CA PHE A 191 -8.35 20.11 1.71
C PHE A 191 -8.66 19.70 0.25
N ALA A 192 -8.68 18.39 -0.05
CA ALA A 192 -9.01 17.92 -1.39
C ALA A 192 -10.48 18.20 -1.75
N ASP A 193 -11.41 18.05 -0.80
CA ASP A 193 -12.82 18.37 -1.00
C ASP A 193 -12.98 19.88 -1.24
N ILE A 194 -12.34 20.72 -0.41
CA ILE A 194 -12.44 22.20 -0.52
C ILE A 194 -11.87 22.68 -1.87
N ARG A 195 -10.76 22.12 -2.31
CA ARG A 195 -10.13 22.51 -3.59
C ARG A 195 -11.03 22.25 -4.80
N GLU A 196 -11.91 21.27 -4.72
CA GLU A 196 -12.82 20.87 -5.79
C GLU A 196 -14.20 21.53 -5.71
N LEU A 197 -14.49 22.26 -4.61
CA LEU A 197 -15.75 22.99 -4.48
C LEU A 197 -15.88 24.07 -5.54
N THR A 198 -17.07 24.15 -6.08
CA THR A 198 -17.50 25.18 -7.03
C THR A 198 -18.75 25.90 -6.48
N THR A 199 -19.14 27.00 -7.09
CA THR A 199 -20.38 27.68 -6.78
C THR A 199 -21.63 26.82 -7.03
N ASP A 200 -21.52 25.86 -7.94
CA ASP A 200 -22.63 24.94 -8.27
C ASP A 200 -22.90 23.91 -7.16
N ASP A 201 -21.93 23.70 -6.25
CA ASP A 201 -22.12 22.87 -5.06
C ASP A 201 -22.90 23.58 -3.95
N ILE A 202 -23.15 24.92 -4.07
CA ILE A 202 -23.89 25.73 -3.09
C ILE A 202 -25.33 25.81 -3.53
N MET A 203 -26.21 25.21 -2.75
CA MET A 203 -27.65 25.19 -3.02
C MET A 203 -28.44 25.96 -1.94
N ASP A 204 -29.49 26.64 -2.34
CA ASP A 204 -30.46 27.18 -1.43
C ASP A 204 -31.55 26.15 -1.14
N VAL A 205 -31.69 25.78 0.12
CA VAL A 205 -32.70 24.84 0.58
C VAL A 205 -33.53 25.54 1.66
N ASN A 206 -34.75 25.95 1.34
CA ASN A 206 -35.67 26.63 2.24
C ASN A 206 -35.13 27.96 2.80
N GLY A 207 -34.40 28.73 2.00
CA GLY A 207 -33.77 29.98 2.40
C GLY A 207 -32.46 29.85 3.17
N GLU A 208 -31.92 28.64 3.26
CA GLU A 208 -30.65 28.35 3.89
C GLU A 208 -29.65 27.84 2.84
N LYS A 209 -28.40 28.28 2.93
CA LYS A 209 -27.35 27.85 2.02
C LYS A 209 -26.71 26.56 2.50
N TRP A 210 -26.59 25.59 1.61
CA TRP A 210 -25.97 24.28 1.87
C TRP A 210 -24.92 23.97 0.83
N ILE A 211 -23.82 23.34 1.26
CA ILE A 211 -22.88 22.68 0.36
C ILE A 211 -23.36 21.24 0.19
N ILE A 212 -23.68 20.84 -1.04
CA ILE A 212 -24.11 19.49 -1.39
C ILE A 212 -23.17 18.96 -2.47
N SER A 213 -22.30 18.03 -2.11
CA SER A 213 -21.29 17.47 -3.00
C SER A 213 -20.91 16.05 -2.60
N LYS A 214 -19.81 15.53 -3.14
CA LYS A 214 -19.28 14.18 -2.83
C LYS A 214 -17.84 14.25 -2.39
N ARG A 215 -17.48 13.41 -1.41
CA ARG A 215 -16.09 13.30 -0.95
C ARG A 215 -15.17 12.88 -2.09
N HIS A 216 -14.12 13.65 -2.35
CA HIS A 216 -13.09 13.35 -3.36
C HIS A 216 -12.50 11.94 -3.22
N LYS A 217 -12.19 11.51 -1.99
CA LYS A 217 -11.52 10.24 -1.72
C LYS A 217 -12.42 9.02 -1.89
N THR A 218 -13.72 9.13 -1.56
CA THR A 218 -14.62 7.98 -1.41
C THR A 218 -15.85 8.03 -2.30
N GLY A 219 -16.15 9.19 -2.91
CA GLY A 219 -17.38 9.44 -3.66
C GLY A 219 -18.64 9.47 -2.80
N VAL A 220 -18.52 9.40 -1.48
CA VAL A 220 -19.67 9.45 -0.55
C VAL A 220 -20.27 10.84 -0.56
N PRO A 221 -21.59 10.99 -0.82
CA PRO A 221 -22.25 12.29 -0.76
C PRO A 221 -22.22 12.88 0.66
N PHE A 222 -22.12 14.19 0.73
CA PHE A 222 -22.21 14.95 1.98
C PHE A 222 -23.04 16.21 1.79
N GLN A 223 -23.57 16.70 2.90
CA GLN A 223 -24.31 17.96 2.98
C GLN A 223 -23.82 18.73 4.21
N VAL A 224 -23.49 20.00 4.03
CA VAL A 224 -23.02 20.88 5.10
C VAL A 224 -23.78 22.18 5.00
N LYS A 225 -24.47 22.56 6.07
CA LYS A 225 -25.12 23.87 6.17
C LYS A 225 -24.07 24.96 6.32
N LEU A 226 -24.18 26.02 5.54
CA LEU A 226 -23.41 27.26 5.73
C LEU A 226 -24.08 28.11 6.78
N LEU A 227 -23.33 28.51 7.78
CA LEU A 227 -23.79 29.37 8.88
C LEU A 227 -23.61 30.82 8.53
#